data_f420648e7b38d5cb9c9f9a5dc5136fb8
#
_entry.id   f420648e7b38d5cb9c9f9a5dc5136fb8
#
_cell.length_a   1.000
_cell.length_b   1.000
_cell.length_c   1.000
_cell.angle_alpha   90.00
_cell.angle_beta   90.00
_cell.angle_gamma   90.00
#
_symmetry.space_group_name_H-M   'P 1'
#
loop_
_entity.id
_entity.type
_entity.pdbx_description
1 polymer ?
#
loop_
_entity_poly.entity_id
_entity_poly.type
_entity_poly.pdbx_seq_one_letter_code
_entity_poly.pdbx_strand_id
1 'polypeptide(L)'
;MIARQWIGETRESDSETYLKYLEETGVKECKAVKGNQGVWLLRRIYDGKAEFVFISLGDSFESVKAFAGPEYEKAVYYPEDRKFLLRLDPKVIHYEVLVGPSH
;
A
#
# COMPACT_ATOMS: atom_id res chain seq x y z
N MET A 1 12.51 -8.69 -8.43
CA MET A 1 11.64 -8.20 -7.35
C MET A 1 10.94 -6.92 -7.79
N ILE A 2 9.65 -6.83 -7.54
CA ILE A 2 8.82 -5.70 -7.93
C ILE A 2 8.35 -4.98 -6.67
N ALA A 3 8.48 -3.67 -6.65
CA ALA A 3 7.93 -2.82 -5.60
C ALA A 3 6.64 -2.17 -6.12
N ARG A 4 5.56 -2.33 -5.38
CA ARG A 4 4.26 -1.73 -5.67
C ARG A 4 4.03 -0.60 -4.65
N GLN A 5 3.85 0.62 -5.14
CA GLN A 5 3.69 1.79 -4.29
C GLN A 5 2.29 2.38 -4.41
N TRP A 6 1.64 2.52 -3.26
CA TRP A 6 0.36 3.21 -3.11
C TRP A 6 0.54 4.40 -2.16
N ILE A 7 -0.13 5.50 -2.46
CA ILE A 7 -0.12 6.70 -1.62
C ILE A 7 -1.55 7.08 -1.29
N GLY A 8 -1.79 7.38 -0.01
CA GLY A 8 -3.07 7.88 0.46
C GLY A 8 -2.89 8.98 1.48
N GLU A 9 -3.91 9.82 1.62
CA GLU A 9 -3.90 10.93 2.59
C GLU A 9 -5.17 10.93 3.40
N THR A 10 -5.02 11.14 4.72
CA THR A 10 -6.14 11.35 5.63
C THR A 10 -5.97 12.69 6.34
N ARG A 11 -6.99 13.08 7.10
CA ARG A 11 -6.81 14.12 8.11
C ARG A 11 -5.87 13.59 9.18
N GLU A 12 -5.08 14.48 9.75
CA GLU A 12 -4.17 14.09 10.84
C GLU A 12 -4.94 13.42 11.99
N SER A 13 -6.12 13.93 12.31
CA SER A 13 -6.97 13.39 13.39
C SER A 13 -7.41 11.95 13.15
N ASP A 14 -7.45 11.49 11.90
CA ASP A 14 -7.84 10.12 11.55
C ASP A 14 -6.63 9.17 11.41
N SER A 15 -5.42 9.69 11.56
CA SER A 15 -4.19 8.97 11.25
C SER A 15 -4.05 7.63 11.97
N GLU A 16 -4.26 7.62 13.29
CA GLU A 16 -4.09 6.37 14.05
C GLU A 16 -5.17 5.35 13.75
N THR A 17 -6.41 5.81 13.57
CA THR A 17 -7.52 4.92 13.23
C THR A 17 -7.30 4.30 11.84
N TYR A 18 -6.88 5.12 10.89
CA TYR A 18 -6.62 4.63 9.53
C TYR A 18 -5.42 3.70 9.47
N LEU A 19 -4.38 3.96 10.28
CA LEU A 19 -3.22 3.07 10.37
C LEU A 19 -3.65 1.66 10.76
N LYS A 20 -4.51 1.53 11.77
CA LYS A 20 -5.03 0.23 12.19
C LYS A 20 -5.83 -0.44 11.08
N TYR A 21 -6.63 0.34 10.38
CA TYR A 21 -7.42 -0.17 9.26
C TYR A 21 -6.53 -0.72 8.14
N LEU A 22 -5.46 0.00 7.79
CA LEU A 22 -4.49 -0.46 6.79
C LEU A 22 -3.81 -1.76 7.22
N GLU A 23 -3.43 -1.85 8.50
CA GLU A 23 -2.79 -3.06 9.03
C GLU A 23 -3.70 -4.28 8.95
N GLU A 24 -4.99 -4.09 9.19
CA GLU A 24 -6.00 -5.16 9.20
C GLU A 24 -6.50 -5.52 7.80
N THR A 25 -6.31 -4.68 6.82
CA THR A 25 -6.79 -4.90 5.44
C THR A 25 -5.64 -5.12 4.48
N GLY A 26 -5.20 -4.06 3.80
CA GLY A 26 -4.19 -4.18 2.75
C GLY A 26 -2.88 -4.80 3.19
N VAL A 27 -2.36 -4.41 4.35
CA VAL A 27 -1.09 -4.94 4.86
C VAL A 27 -1.21 -6.43 5.14
N LYS A 28 -2.25 -6.82 5.88
CA LYS A 28 -2.48 -8.23 6.23
C LYS A 28 -2.65 -9.11 5.00
N GLU A 29 -3.48 -8.66 4.06
CA GLU A 29 -3.75 -9.43 2.86
C GLU A 29 -2.55 -9.53 1.95
N CYS A 30 -1.78 -8.44 1.83
CA CYS A 30 -0.58 -8.42 1.02
C CYS A 30 0.49 -9.39 1.56
N LYS A 31 0.69 -9.39 2.88
CA LYS A 31 1.63 -10.30 3.53
C LYS A 31 1.27 -11.76 3.38
N ALA A 32 -0.02 -12.07 3.23
CA ALA A 32 -0.51 -13.44 3.07
C ALA A 32 -0.28 -14.00 1.67
N VAL A 33 0.07 -13.16 0.70
CA VAL A 33 0.30 -13.60 -0.67
C VAL A 33 1.62 -14.36 -0.77
N LYS A 34 1.57 -15.54 -1.38
CA LYS A 34 2.79 -16.30 -1.67
C LYS A 34 3.65 -15.49 -2.64
N GLY A 35 4.93 -15.34 -2.31
CA GLY A 35 5.86 -14.52 -3.09
C GLY A 35 6.01 -13.10 -2.59
N ASN A 36 5.22 -12.70 -1.58
CA ASN A 36 5.44 -11.42 -0.93
C ASN A 36 6.76 -11.46 -0.15
N GLN A 37 7.61 -10.47 -0.37
CA GLN A 37 8.94 -10.36 0.25
C GLN A 37 8.97 -9.33 1.36
N GLY A 38 7.83 -8.77 1.73
CA GLY A 38 7.70 -7.79 2.79
C GLY A 38 6.89 -6.59 2.37
N VAL A 39 6.56 -5.78 3.35
CA VAL A 39 5.85 -4.51 3.12
C VAL A 39 6.48 -3.43 3.97
N TRP A 40 6.40 -2.19 3.49
CA TRP A 40 6.70 -1.02 4.29
C TRP A 40 5.47 -0.12 4.28
N LEU A 41 5.10 0.35 5.45
CA LEU A 41 4.05 1.35 5.60
C LEU A 41 4.68 2.57 6.25
N LEU A 42 4.79 3.64 5.50
CA LEU A 42 5.46 4.87 5.91
C LEU A 42 4.42 5.97 6.09
N ARG A 43 4.68 6.89 7.01
CA ARG A 43 3.78 8.01 7.25
C ARG A 43 4.57 9.27 7.50
N ARG A 44 4.08 10.39 6.95
CA ARG A 44 4.51 11.71 7.38
C ARG A 44 3.28 12.57 7.70
N ILE A 45 3.46 13.50 8.62
CA ILE A 45 2.43 14.46 8.98
C ILE A 45 2.85 15.82 8.44
N TYR A 46 1.96 16.48 7.72
CA TYR A 46 2.20 17.84 7.23
C TYR A 46 0.87 18.52 6.93
N ASP A 47 0.80 19.82 7.18
CA ASP A 47 -0.37 20.66 6.87
C ASP A 47 -1.70 20.09 7.39
N GLY A 48 -1.68 19.48 8.58
CA GLY A 48 -2.88 18.89 9.20
C GLY A 48 -3.32 17.58 8.54
N LYS A 49 -2.45 16.98 7.73
CA LYS A 49 -2.72 15.73 7.00
C LYS A 49 -1.71 14.65 7.38
N ALA A 50 -2.14 13.41 7.25
CA ALA A 50 -1.26 12.24 7.32
C ALA A 50 -1.16 11.64 5.93
N GLU A 51 0.04 11.58 5.37
CA GLU A 51 0.32 10.89 4.12
C GLU A 51 0.86 9.52 4.44
N PHE A 52 0.24 8.50 3.87
CA PHE A 52 0.69 7.13 3.99
C PHE A 52 1.27 6.67 2.66
N VAL A 53 2.43 6.04 2.73
CA VAL A 53 3.05 5.39 1.57
C VAL A 53 3.15 3.90 1.89
N PHE A 54 2.46 3.08 1.11
CA PHE A 54 2.44 1.63 1.27
C PHE A 54 3.26 1.03 0.14
N ILE A 55 4.35 0.35 0.50
CA ILE A 55 5.21 -0.31 -0.48
C ILE A 55 5.18 -1.80 -0.18
N SER A 56 4.74 -2.61 -1.14
CA SER A 56 4.80 -4.05 -1.05
C SER A 56 5.83 -4.58 -2.02
N LEU A 57 6.60 -5.58 -1.57
CA LEU A 57 7.64 -6.20 -2.37
C LEU A 57 7.17 -7.60 -2.79
N GLY A 58 7.10 -7.82 -4.10
CA GLY A 58 6.77 -9.12 -4.66
C GLY A 58 7.96 -9.70 -5.39
N ASP A 59 8.10 -11.02 -5.36
CA ASP A 59 9.19 -11.69 -6.08
C ASP A 59 9.03 -11.58 -7.60
N SER A 60 7.80 -11.35 -8.07
CA SER A 60 7.46 -11.27 -9.48
C SER A 60 6.14 -10.53 -9.68
N PHE A 61 5.79 -10.23 -10.92
CA PHE A 61 4.46 -9.69 -11.25
C PHE A 61 3.34 -10.69 -10.96
N GLU A 62 3.63 -11.97 -10.98
CA GLU A 62 2.63 -12.99 -10.62
C GLU A 62 2.16 -12.82 -9.17
N SER A 63 3.09 -12.52 -8.26
CA SER A 63 2.75 -12.23 -6.86
C SER A 63 1.93 -10.95 -6.73
N VAL A 64 2.25 -9.93 -7.53
CA VAL A 64 1.48 -8.68 -7.54
C VAL A 64 0.05 -8.94 -7.99
N LYS A 65 -0.13 -9.73 -9.06
CA LYS A 65 -1.45 -10.09 -9.57
C LYS A 65 -2.24 -10.94 -8.58
N ALA A 66 -1.57 -11.77 -7.80
CA ALA A 66 -2.22 -12.58 -6.77
C ALA A 66 -2.89 -11.72 -5.70
N PHE A 67 -2.33 -10.55 -5.40
CA PHE A 67 -2.93 -9.59 -4.49
C PHE A 67 -3.96 -8.69 -5.20
N ALA A 68 -3.55 -8.07 -6.30
CA ALA A 68 -4.30 -6.97 -6.91
C ALA A 68 -5.22 -7.40 -8.05
N GLY A 69 -5.09 -8.64 -8.52
CA GLY A 69 -5.87 -9.13 -9.65
C GLY A 69 -5.23 -8.81 -11.01
N PRO A 70 -5.91 -9.16 -12.12
CA PRO A 70 -5.35 -8.96 -13.46
C PRO A 70 -5.15 -7.49 -13.83
N GLU A 71 -5.92 -6.58 -13.25
CA GLU A 71 -5.76 -5.14 -13.44
C GLU A 71 -4.88 -4.55 -12.34
N TYR A 72 -3.70 -5.10 -12.17
CA TYR A 72 -2.81 -4.80 -11.04
C TYR A 72 -2.31 -3.36 -10.99
N GLU A 73 -2.44 -2.58 -12.05
CA GLU A 73 -2.10 -1.17 -12.06
C GLU A 73 -3.11 -0.32 -11.28
N LYS A 74 -4.31 -0.84 -11.07
CA LYS A 74 -5.34 -0.15 -10.30
C LYS A 74 -5.08 -0.33 -8.80
N ALA A 75 -5.34 0.74 -8.04
CA ALA A 75 -5.29 0.67 -6.59
C ALA A 75 -6.41 -0.23 -6.07
N VAL A 76 -6.10 -1.00 -5.02
CA VAL A 76 -7.08 -1.83 -4.32
C VAL A 76 -7.60 -1.04 -3.14
N TYR A 77 -8.91 -0.76 -3.15
CA TYR A 77 -9.56 -0.05 -2.07
C TYR A 77 -10.53 -0.97 -1.32
N TYR A 78 -10.68 -0.71 -0.04
CA TYR A 78 -11.56 -1.46 0.86
C TYR A 78 -12.76 -0.58 1.23
N PRO A 79 -13.86 -1.20 1.71
CA PRO A 79 -15.12 -0.45 1.88
C PRO A 79 -15.04 0.83 2.70
N GLU A 80 -14.19 0.88 3.73
CA GLU A 80 -14.12 2.03 4.61
C GLU A 80 -13.07 3.06 4.20
N ASP A 81 -12.27 2.77 3.16
CA ASP A 81 -11.25 3.71 2.70
C ASP A 81 -11.83 5.09 2.39
N ARG A 82 -13.01 5.14 1.78
CA ARG A 82 -13.65 6.39 1.39
C ARG A 82 -14.02 7.29 2.57
N LYS A 83 -14.16 6.72 3.77
CA LYS A 83 -14.47 7.49 4.98
C LYS A 83 -13.28 8.29 5.47
N PHE A 84 -12.08 7.82 5.18
CA PHE A 84 -10.84 8.40 5.69
C PHE A 84 -10.06 9.16 4.64
N LEU A 85 -10.02 8.65 3.42
CA LEU A 85 -9.12 9.17 2.39
C LEU A 85 -9.62 10.48 1.80
N LEU A 86 -8.74 11.48 1.84
CA LEU A 86 -8.92 12.76 1.19
C LEU A 86 -8.57 12.68 -0.30
N ARG A 87 -7.87 11.60 -0.67
CA ARG A 87 -7.35 11.39 -2.00
C ARG A 87 -7.49 9.90 -2.33
N LEU A 88 -8.10 9.58 -3.46
CA LEU A 88 -8.32 8.22 -3.94
C LEU A 88 -7.70 8.08 -5.32
N ASP A 89 -6.40 7.90 -5.37
CA ASP A 89 -5.70 7.71 -6.64
C ASP A 89 -6.19 6.41 -7.28
N PRO A 90 -6.55 6.43 -8.56
CA PRO A 90 -7.07 5.21 -9.22
C PRO A 90 -5.98 4.19 -9.53
N LYS A 91 -4.72 4.63 -9.58
CA LYS A 91 -3.61 3.77 -9.97
C LYS A 91 -2.49 3.78 -8.93
N VAL A 92 -1.73 2.70 -8.92
CA VAL A 92 -0.49 2.56 -8.17
C VAL A 92 0.68 2.56 -9.15
N ILE A 93 1.90 2.66 -8.63
CA ILE A 93 3.12 2.65 -9.44
C ILE A 93 3.92 1.40 -9.10
N HIS A 94 4.42 0.72 -10.12
CA HIS A 94 5.30 -0.43 -9.95
C HIS A 94 6.71 -0.07 -10.36
N TYR A 95 7.67 -0.57 -9.60
CA TYR A 95 9.09 -0.37 -9.86
C TYR A 95 9.81 -1.71 -9.87
N GLU A 96 10.80 -1.84 -10.73
CA GLU A 96 11.76 -2.91 -10.63
C GLU A 96 12.76 -2.54 -9.53
N VAL A 97 13.00 -3.43 -8.58
CA VAL A 97 13.96 -3.18 -7.52
C VAL A 97 15.34 -3.56 -8.03
N LEU A 98 16.20 -2.58 -8.18
CA LEU A 98 17.58 -2.79 -8.66
C LEU A 98 18.56 -3.02 -7.52
N VAL A 99 18.33 -2.33 -6.39
CA VAL A 99 19.10 -2.50 -5.16
C VAL A 99 18.12 -2.43 -4.02
N GLY A 100 18.09 -3.44 -3.18
CA GLY A 100 17.22 -3.51 -2.02
C GLY A 100 18.01 -3.64 -0.72
N PRO A 101 17.30 -3.71 0.41
CA PRO A 101 17.97 -3.89 1.69
C PRO A 101 18.70 -5.22 1.74
N SER A 102 19.86 -5.23 2.39
CA SER A 102 20.64 -6.44 2.62
C SER A 102 20.03 -7.21 3.80
N HIS A 103 20.14 -8.52 3.73
CA HIS A 103 19.67 -9.41 4.81
C HIS A 103 20.84 -10.14 5.43
#